data_a04e265345e43a16b50fa858632bedd2
#
_entry.id   a04e265345e43a16b50fa858632bedd2
#
_cell.length_a   1.000
_cell.length_b   1.000
_cell.length_c   1.000
_cell.angle_alpha   90.00
_cell.angle_beta   90.00
_cell.angle_gamma   90.00
#
_symmetry.space_group_name_H-M   'P 1'
#
loop_
_entity.id
_entity.type
_entity.pdbx_description
1 polymer ?
#
loop_
_entity_poly.entity_id
_entity_poly.type
_entity_poly.pdbx_seq_one_letter_code
_entity_poly.pdbx_strand_id
1 'polypeptide(L)'
;MSLRPPPRVPWQVTGNHWISLPCVHPADGSVFAAGFLHRGTRSAIELAGGPGFIDGEGPPLFRLRITLDGKAYAFSDARMVWERALGWLPTFTWTVGAVVVRGTIFAPFGRDSDCAGAVYALSVENRGSSKLAAVLVAEGTLGHRQLRVQTERAFEPGSHRVEAVDGDVVLGGRSPDALVALAIGADGDATVSVQQGPAPSYTIERSLSVESNGRTQIAFYIAAGPEPDGARASMAVLRRRGWKDLLRETRDALKQLEQTTGHEQLDGLINRHLLFAYFYGVGRALDDAHFYLVRTRVPWHGRGVTVRDWEALMWTLPAIQLADAPLARELLLRACEIHGYAPGRGVHYFDGSMFAPGFSLEGAAVYAIAVDRYIRDTNDDQIVEEPVLADTLYLSAEDLAERRDRNVPLYTTEVTLSGTPAPQPFTLHGNAVVAQAFDILRRTLDEDSAKDLEDPEAIRAALRRHFVAADAGKQRFVSATDLAGHTTAEDDPVASMLWLPLYDAMERSDSTYRRTVKGAGSTPRELAHQCARLLGPESTAVLEWFRRAQLDQGYAAEIVTQDGTAQLNGGDASLSGLLAWCAWYAVHALGERP
;
A
#
# COMPACT_ATOMS: atom_id res chain seq x y z
N MET A 1 3.81 -1.62 -19.04
CA MET A 1 3.12 -2.26 -17.89
C MET A 1 1.63 -2.12 -18.09
N SER A 2 0.84 -3.17 -17.93
CA SER A 2 -0.60 -3.12 -18.18
C SER A 2 -1.30 -2.35 -17.05
N LEU A 3 -1.99 -1.28 -17.40
CA LEU A 3 -2.95 -0.62 -16.54
C LEU A 3 -4.21 -1.49 -16.47
N ARG A 4 -4.75 -1.70 -15.26
CA ARG A 4 -5.93 -2.54 -15.05
C ARG A 4 -7.10 -1.75 -14.50
N PRO A 5 -8.34 -2.04 -14.94
CA PRO A 5 -9.51 -1.46 -14.31
C PRO A 5 -9.64 -1.94 -12.86
N PRO A 6 -10.28 -1.16 -12.00
CA PRO A 6 -10.61 -1.60 -10.64
C PRO A 6 -11.62 -2.76 -10.68
N PRO A 7 -11.69 -3.59 -9.62
CA PRO A 7 -12.65 -4.70 -9.54
C PRO A 7 -14.10 -4.18 -9.52
N ARG A 8 -15.01 -5.00 -10.03
CA ARG A 8 -16.46 -4.68 -10.03
C ARG A 8 -17.07 -4.75 -8.63
N VAL A 9 -16.52 -5.60 -7.77
CA VAL A 9 -17.01 -5.77 -6.39
C VAL A 9 -16.43 -4.70 -5.49
N PRO A 10 -17.23 -4.01 -4.67
CA PRO A 10 -16.74 -3.03 -3.71
C PRO A 10 -16.17 -3.70 -2.46
N TRP A 11 -15.00 -4.30 -2.60
CA TRP A 11 -14.35 -5.10 -1.58
C TRP A 11 -14.12 -4.35 -0.25
N GLN A 12 -14.36 -5.04 0.86
CA GLN A 12 -13.83 -4.63 2.16
C GLN A 12 -12.40 -5.14 2.28
N VAL A 13 -11.44 -4.22 2.46
CA VAL A 13 -10.01 -4.55 2.53
C VAL A 13 -9.55 -4.48 3.97
N THR A 14 -8.75 -5.47 4.41
CA THR A 14 -8.07 -5.49 5.71
C THR A 14 -6.81 -6.35 5.62
N GLY A 15 -6.02 -6.39 6.68
CA GLY A 15 -4.78 -7.17 6.75
C GLY A 15 -3.82 -6.58 7.79
N ASN A 16 -2.65 -7.21 7.88
CA ASN A 16 -1.46 -6.70 8.56
C ASN A 16 -0.24 -6.83 7.64
N HIS A 17 0.98 -6.65 8.15
CA HIS A 17 2.17 -6.76 7.31
C HIS A 17 2.42 -8.16 6.76
N TRP A 18 1.92 -9.23 7.41
CA TRP A 18 2.08 -10.61 6.97
C TRP A 18 1.04 -11.06 5.95
N ILE A 19 -0.23 -10.78 6.23
CA ILE A 19 -1.36 -11.25 5.43
C ILE A 19 -2.19 -10.07 4.92
N SER A 20 -2.51 -10.07 3.64
CA SER A 20 -3.54 -9.20 3.07
C SER A 20 -4.82 -9.98 2.82
N LEU A 21 -5.96 -9.40 3.19
CA LEU A 21 -7.31 -9.87 2.87
C LEU A 21 -7.97 -8.82 1.95
N PRO A 22 -7.60 -8.78 0.67
CA PRO A 22 -8.06 -7.73 -0.24
C PRO A 22 -9.49 -7.91 -0.71
N CYS A 23 -10.02 -9.13 -0.64
CA CYS A 23 -11.30 -9.52 -1.25
C CYS A 23 -12.27 -10.07 -0.19
N VAL A 24 -12.71 -9.22 0.75
CA VAL A 24 -13.82 -9.54 1.67
C VAL A 24 -15.12 -9.02 1.05
N HIS A 25 -16.06 -9.92 0.75
CA HIS A 25 -17.25 -9.60 -0.02
C HIS A 25 -18.28 -8.82 0.81
N PRO A 26 -18.78 -7.67 0.34
CA PRO A 26 -19.67 -6.82 1.13
C PRO A 26 -21.07 -7.39 1.34
N ALA A 27 -21.53 -8.34 0.51
CA ALA A 27 -22.87 -8.90 0.64
C ALA A 27 -22.97 -9.94 1.77
N ASP A 28 -21.90 -10.68 2.04
CA ASP A 28 -21.95 -11.83 2.98
C ASP A 28 -20.70 -12.01 3.85
N GLY A 29 -19.70 -11.14 3.72
CA GLY A 29 -18.46 -11.22 4.47
C GLY A 29 -17.52 -12.37 4.06
N SER A 30 -17.79 -13.05 2.94
CA SER A 30 -16.92 -14.11 2.42
C SER A 30 -15.54 -13.56 2.06
N VAL A 31 -14.49 -14.31 2.40
CA VAL A 31 -13.09 -14.00 2.01
C VAL A 31 -12.77 -14.78 0.75
N PHE A 32 -12.52 -14.09 -0.35
CA PHE A 32 -12.22 -14.72 -1.64
C PHE A 32 -10.76 -15.03 -1.83
N ALA A 33 -9.86 -14.23 -1.22
CA ALA A 33 -8.42 -14.43 -1.31
C ALA A 33 -7.67 -13.98 -0.06
N ALA A 34 -6.53 -14.62 0.17
CA ALA A 34 -5.49 -14.20 1.11
C ALA A 34 -4.17 -14.05 0.36
N GLY A 35 -3.47 -12.93 0.58
CA GLY A 35 -2.23 -12.59 -0.12
C GLY A 35 -1.03 -12.47 0.81
N PHE A 36 0.14 -12.87 0.32
CA PHE A 36 1.41 -12.94 1.06
C PHE A 36 2.56 -12.47 0.18
N LEU A 37 3.54 -11.79 0.74
CA LEU A 37 4.82 -11.59 0.07
C LEU A 37 5.71 -12.80 0.27
N HIS A 38 6.43 -13.19 -0.79
CA HIS A 38 7.37 -14.30 -0.78
C HIS A 38 8.63 -13.91 -1.55
N ARG A 39 9.74 -13.74 -0.83
CA ARG A 39 11.00 -13.23 -1.38
C ARG A 39 11.59 -14.18 -2.42
N GLY A 40 11.68 -15.47 -2.09
CA GLY A 40 12.29 -16.48 -2.95
C GLY A 40 11.65 -16.59 -4.34
N THR A 41 10.38 -16.20 -4.48
CA THR A 41 9.67 -16.13 -5.78
C THR A 41 9.50 -14.72 -6.31
N ARG A 42 9.97 -13.69 -5.59
CA ARG A 42 9.84 -12.26 -5.97
C ARG A 42 8.40 -11.83 -6.22
N SER A 43 7.47 -12.42 -5.49
CA SER A 43 6.04 -12.29 -5.81
C SER A 43 5.16 -12.00 -4.61
N ALA A 44 3.95 -11.53 -4.88
CA ALA A 44 2.82 -11.81 -4.01
C ALA A 44 2.20 -13.15 -4.41
N ILE A 45 1.92 -13.99 -3.41
CA ILE A 45 1.22 -15.26 -3.58
C ILE A 45 -0.21 -15.04 -3.12
N GLU A 46 -1.18 -15.21 -4.00
CA GLU A 46 -2.60 -15.21 -3.66
C GLU A 46 -3.12 -16.65 -3.61
N LEU A 47 -3.71 -17.02 -2.47
CA LEU A 47 -4.51 -18.22 -2.29
C LEU A 47 -5.99 -17.83 -2.36
N ALA A 48 -6.74 -18.43 -3.28
CA ALA A 48 -8.12 -18.05 -3.56
C ALA A 48 -9.03 -19.26 -3.79
N GLY A 49 -10.32 -19.04 -3.66
CA GLY A 49 -11.31 -20.08 -3.93
C GLY A 49 -11.42 -20.45 -5.40
N GLY A 50 -11.21 -19.50 -6.31
CA GLY A 50 -11.26 -19.72 -7.76
C GLY A 50 -10.50 -18.63 -8.53
N PRO A 51 -10.25 -18.81 -9.85
CA PRO A 51 -9.45 -17.88 -10.66
C PRO A 51 -10.12 -16.51 -10.87
N GLY A 52 -11.44 -16.42 -10.79
CA GLY A 52 -12.20 -15.16 -10.92
C GLY A 52 -12.39 -14.39 -9.60
N PHE A 53 -11.59 -14.66 -8.58
CA PHE A 53 -11.76 -14.13 -7.22
C PHE A 53 -11.74 -12.59 -7.15
N ILE A 54 -11.01 -11.92 -8.04
CA ILE A 54 -10.93 -10.45 -8.08
C ILE A 54 -12.28 -9.83 -8.41
N ASP A 55 -13.06 -10.47 -9.26
CA ASP A 55 -14.40 -10.02 -9.66
C ASP A 55 -15.54 -10.68 -8.85
N GLY A 56 -15.20 -11.42 -7.78
CA GLY A 56 -16.17 -12.12 -6.92
C GLY A 56 -16.77 -13.37 -7.57
N GLU A 57 -16.08 -13.91 -8.57
CA GLU A 57 -16.56 -15.10 -9.29
C GLU A 57 -16.00 -16.39 -8.68
N GLY A 58 -16.81 -17.44 -8.73
CA GLY A 58 -16.44 -18.76 -8.20
C GLY A 58 -16.62 -18.90 -6.68
N PRO A 59 -16.14 -20.01 -6.10
CA PRO A 59 -16.25 -20.26 -4.67
C PRO A 59 -15.31 -19.35 -3.87
N PRO A 60 -15.69 -18.93 -2.64
CA PRO A 60 -14.78 -18.21 -1.75
C PRO A 60 -13.75 -19.17 -1.14
N LEU A 61 -12.61 -18.60 -0.68
CA LEU A 61 -11.61 -19.28 0.14
C LEU A 61 -12.18 -19.61 1.53
N PHE A 62 -13.02 -18.71 2.06
CA PHE A 62 -13.69 -18.85 3.35
C PHE A 62 -15.04 -18.14 3.32
N ARG A 63 -16.11 -18.81 3.76
CA ARG A 63 -17.46 -18.26 3.89
C ARG A 63 -18.12 -18.80 5.14
N LEU A 64 -18.99 -17.98 5.75
CA LEU A 64 -19.82 -18.41 6.88
C LEU A 64 -21.28 -18.58 6.48
N ARG A 65 -21.90 -19.59 7.06
CA ARG A 65 -23.38 -19.78 7.10
C ARG A 65 -23.81 -19.99 8.53
N ILE A 66 -25.07 -19.73 8.82
CA ILE A 66 -25.65 -19.96 10.15
C ILE A 66 -26.96 -20.73 10.03
N THR A 67 -27.11 -21.73 10.86
CA THR A 67 -28.40 -22.44 11.06
C THR A 67 -28.96 -21.97 12.40
N LEU A 68 -30.23 -21.54 12.42
CA LEU A 68 -30.94 -21.07 13.61
C LEU A 68 -32.17 -21.96 13.80
N ASP A 69 -32.26 -22.67 14.91
CA ASP A 69 -33.33 -23.63 15.24
C ASP A 69 -33.70 -24.58 14.06
N GLY A 70 -32.63 -25.11 13.40
CA GLY A 70 -32.75 -26.03 12.27
C GLY A 70 -32.98 -25.38 10.90
N LYS A 71 -33.16 -24.07 10.80
CA LYS A 71 -33.30 -23.35 9.53
C LYS A 71 -31.96 -22.72 9.12
N ALA A 72 -31.45 -23.07 7.95
CA ALA A 72 -30.20 -22.54 7.41
C ALA A 72 -30.42 -21.15 6.78
N TYR A 73 -29.42 -20.28 6.99
CA TYR A 73 -29.33 -18.94 6.40
C TYR A 73 -27.94 -18.70 5.87
N ALA A 74 -27.86 -18.08 4.70
CA ALA A 74 -26.64 -17.41 4.23
C ALA A 74 -26.62 -15.97 4.75
N PHE A 75 -25.45 -15.39 4.96
CA PHE A 75 -25.38 -13.98 5.35
C PHE A 75 -25.84 -13.02 4.23
N SER A 76 -25.90 -13.50 2.98
CA SER A 76 -26.53 -12.79 1.86
C SER A 76 -28.06 -12.75 1.90
N ASP A 77 -28.72 -13.57 2.75
CA ASP A 77 -30.20 -13.63 2.84
C ASP A 77 -30.81 -12.39 3.51
N ALA A 78 -30.00 -11.57 4.16
CA ALA A 78 -30.38 -10.28 4.71
C ALA A 78 -29.29 -9.24 4.50
N ARG A 79 -29.67 -7.96 4.49
CA ARG A 79 -28.72 -6.86 4.31
C ARG A 79 -27.66 -6.86 5.41
N MET A 80 -26.41 -6.89 5.02
CA MET A 80 -25.25 -6.67 5.89
C MET A 80 -24.91 -5.17 5.93
N VAL A 81 -24.86 -4.60 7.14
CA VAL A 81 -24.51 -3.20 7.35
C VAL A 81 -23.06 -3.15 7.82
N TRP A 82 -22.22 -2.48 7.06
CA TRP A 82 -20.77 -2.37 7.33
C TRP A 82 -20.41 -1.05 7.97
N GLU A 83 -19.45 -1.14 8.87
CA GLU A 83 -18.71 -0.03 9.45
C GLU A 83 -17.22 -0.35 9.41
N ARG A 84 -16.37 0.65 9.51
CA ARG A 84 -14.93 0.47 9.54
C ARG A 84 -14.38 1.07 10.84
N ALA A 85 -14.21 0.24 11.85
CA ALA A 85 -13.68 0.69 13.14
C ALA A 85 -12.21 1.12 12.99
N LEU A 86 -11.86 2.28 13.58
CA LEU A 86 -10.52 2.88 13.52
C LEU A 86 -9.98 3.01 12.07
N GLY A 87 -10.85 3.28 11.11
CA GLY A 87 -10.47 3.42 9.71
C GLY A 87 -9.98 2.14 9.02
N TRP A 88 -9.74 1.03 9.77
CA TRP A 88 -9.07 -0.16 9.23
C TRP A 88 -9.82 -1.48 9.42
N LEU A 89 -10.53 -1.67 10.52
CA LEU A 89 -11.19 -2.94 10.85
C LEU A 89 -12.59 -3.02 10.27
N PRO A 90 -12.87 -3.85 9.24
CA PRO A 90 -14.23 -4.07 8.76
C PRO A 90 -15.06 -4.75 9.84
N THR A 91 -16.16 -4.12 10.20
CA THR A 91 -17.18 -4.64 11.12
C THR A 91 -18.52 -4.65 10.43
N PHE A 92 -19.36 -5.63 10.75
CA PHE A 92 -20.69 -5.71 10.18
C PHE A 92 -21.75 -6.07 11.21
N THR A 93 -22.98 -5.71 10.89
CA THR A 93 -24.19 -6.15 11.58
C THR A 93 -25.14 -6.79 10.56
N TRP A 94 -25.59 -8.00 10.89
CA TRP A 94 -26.57 -8.78 10.13
C TRP A 94 -27.72 -9.15 11.05
N THR A 95 -28.97 -9.05 10.57
CA THR A 95 -30.15 -9.28 11.41
C THR A 95 -31.17 -10.13 10.68
N VAL A 96 -31.63 -11.20 11.33
CA VAL A 96 -32.75 -12.05 10.86
C VAL A 96 -33.67 -12.33 12.03
N GLY A 97 -34.93 -11.87 11.92
CA GLY A 97 -35.92 -12.00 13.01
C GLY A 97 -35.42 -11.36 14.30
N ALA A 98 -35.37 -12.14 15.37
CA ALA A 98 -34.85 -11.70 16.68
C ALA A 98 -33.34 -11.94 16.86
N VAL A 99 -32.64 -12.44 15.86
CA VAL A 99 -31.23 -12.74 15.95
C VAL A 99 -30.40 -11.63 15.29
N VAL A 100 -29.41 -11.11 16.03
CA VAL A 100 -28.46 -10.13 15.54
C VAL A 100 -27.06 -10.74 15.59
N VAL A 101 -26.38 -10.78 14.45
CA VAL A 101 -24.98 -11.19 14.36
C VAL A 101 -24.13 -9.96 14.09
N ARG A 102 -23.10 -9.74 14.91
CA ARG A 102 -22.07 -8.73 14.66
C ARG A 102 -20.76 -9.43 14.42
N GLY A 103 -20.06 -9.03 13.36
CA GLY A 103 -18.76 -9.57 12.99
C GLY A 103 -17.69 -8.50 12.93
N THR A 104 -16.46 -8.92 13.21
CA THR A 104 -15.23 -8.12 12.98
C THR A 104 -14.23 -9.02 12.31
N ILE A 105 -13.69 -8.58 11.18
CA ILE A 105 -12.63 -9.28 10.44
C ILE A 105 -11.35 -8.48 10.62
N PHE A 106 -10.29 -9.12 11.13
CA PHE A 106 -9.03 -8.43 11.37
C PHE A 106 -7.85 -9.38 11.29
N ALA A 107 -6.71 -8.86 10.85
CA ALA A 107 -5.41 -9.47 11.05
C ALA A 107 -4.79 -8.84 12.32
N PRO A 108 -4.31 -9.64 13.29
CA PRO A 108 -3.73 -9.12 14.51
C PRO A 108 -2.55 -8.21 14.23
N PHE A 109 -2.49 -7.09 14.95
CA PHE A 109 -1.45 -6.09 14.82
C PHE A 109 -1.10 -5.52 16.20
N GLY A 110 0.18 -5.17 16.38
CA GLY A 110 0.74 -4.65 17.62
C GLY A 110 2.06 -5.32 17.95
N ARG A 111 2.79 -4.77 18.91
CA ARG A 111 4.19 -5.14 19.20
C ARG A 111 4.43 -6.64 19.36
N ASP A 112 3.50 -7.34 20.01
CA ASP A 112 3.62 -8.79 20.29
C ASP A 112 2.49 -9.60 19.64
N SER A 113 1.66 -8.99 18.80
CA SER A 113 0.46 -9.58 18.20
C SER A 113 0.55 -9.74 16.69
N ASP A 114 1.56 -9.14 16.06
CA ASP A 114 1.77 -9.21 14.62
C ASP A 114 2.18 -10.62 14.21
N CYS A 115 1.27 -11.36 13.60
CA CYS A 115 1.48 -12.74 13.15
C CYS A 115 0.83 -12.99 11.79
N ALA A 116 1.31 -14.04 11.10
CA ALA A 116 0.80 -14.46 9.80
C ALA A 116 -0.58 -15.11 9.92
N GLY A 117 -1.61 -14.28 10.16
CA GLY A 117 -2.97 -14.77 10.29
C GLY A 117 -4.02 -13.68 10.39
N ALA A 118 -5.27 -14.13 10.38
CA ALA A 118 -6.45 -13.29 10.51
C ALA A 118 -7.51 -13.97 11.39
N VAL A 119 -8.40 -13.17 11.91
CA VAL A 119 -9.49 -13.60 12.79
C VAL A 119 -10.82 -13.09 12.25
N TYR A 120 -11.79 -13.97 12.18
CA TYR A 120 -13.18 -13.67 11.90
C TYR A 120 -13.99 -13.85 13.21
N ALA A 121 -14.10 -12.79 13.99
CA ALA A 121 -14.78 -12.79 15.28
C ALA A 121 -16.27 -12.47 15.13
N LEU A 122 -17.12 -13.25 15.76
CA LEU A 122 -18.57 -13.11 15.72
C LEU A 122 -19.18 -13.00 17.11
N SER A 123 -20.28 -12.28 17.16
CA SER A 123 -21.17 -12.20 18.32
C SER A 123 -22.59 -12.44 17.86
N VAL A 124 -23.21 -13.50 18.35
CA VAL A 124 -24.60 -13.88 18.10
C VAL A 124 -25.43 -13.44 19.32
N GLU A 125 -26.36 -12.52 19.12
CA GLU A 125 -27.30 -12.00 20.12
C GLU A 125 -28.70 -12.53 19.81
N ASN A 126 -29.34 -13.15 20.79
CA ASN A 126 -30.71 -13.62 20.72
C ASN A 126 -31.61 -12.65 21.47
N ARG A 127 -32.43 -11.90 20.76
CA ARG A 127 -33.45 -10.98 21.32
C ARG A 127 -34.82 -11.64 21.50
N GLY A 128 -34.90 -12.91 21.23
CA GLY A 128 -36.13 -13.72 21.39
C GLY A 128 -36.36 -14.12 22.83
N SER A 129 -37.58 -14.56 23.13
CA SER A 129 -38.02 -15.00 24.45
C SER A 129 -37.62 -16.46 24.79
N SER A 130 -37.14 -17.22 23.82
CA SER A 130 -36.71 -18.61 23.99
C SER A 130 -35.21 -18.77 23.75
N LYS A 131 -34.64 -19.84 24.30
CA LYS A 131 -33.26 -20.26 24.03
C LYS A 131 -33.14 -20.62 22.54
N LEU A 132 -32.06 -20.16 21.91
CA LEU A 132 -31.72 -20.37 20.50
C LEU A 132 -30.63 -21.43 20.35
N ALA A 133 -30.88 -22.44 19.52
CA ALA A 133 -29.87 -23.36 19.03
C ALA A 133 -29.32 -22.83 17.69
N ALA A 134 -28.01 -22.55 17.63
CA ALA A 134 -27.37 -22.09 16.42
C ALA A 134 -26.19 -23.00 16.04
N VAL A 135 -25.99 -23.19 14.74
CA VAL A 135 -24.80 -23.83 14.19
C VAL A 135 -24.15 -22.87 13.20
N LEU A 136 -22.90 -22.48 13.47
CA LEU A 136 -22.10 -21.76 12.52
C LEU A 136 -21.28 -22.74 11.68
N VAL A 137 -21.32 -22.58 10.37
CA VAL A 137 -20.58 -23.40 9.41
C VAL A 137 -19.64 -22.49 8.65
N ALA A 138 -18.34 -22.68 8.86
CA ALA A 138 -17.32 -22.13 7.97
C ALA A 138 -17.04 -23.15 6.87
N GLU A 139 -17.08 -22.71 5.63
CA GLU A 139 -16.79 -23.54 4.46
C GLU A 139 -15.94 -22.78 3.46
N GLY A 140 -15.22 -23.49 2.63
CA GLY A 140 -14.40 -22.85 1.60
C GLY A 140 -13.71 -23.85 0.69
N THR A 141 -13.01 -23.28 -0.28
CA THR A 141 -12.32 -24.02 -1.33
C THR A 141 -10.96 -23.37 -1.60
N LEU A 142 -9.91 -24.16 -1.83
CA LEU A 142 -8.67 -23.70 -2.42
C LEU A 142 -8.62 -24.17 -3.88
N GLY A 143 -9.25 -23.41 -4.76
CA GLY A 143 -9.34 -23.72 -6.20
C GLY A 143 -8.33 -22.97 -7.06
N HIS A 144 -7.61 -22.00 -6.49
CA HIS A 144 -6.67 -21.17 -7.24
C HIS A 144 -5.51 -20.72 -6.37
N ARG A 145 -4.31 -20.79 -6.95
CA ARG A 145 -3.08 -20.22 -6.40
C ARG A 145 -2.36 -19.51 -7.53
N GLN A 146 -1.91 -18.28 -7.28
CA GLN A 146 -1.15 -17.56 -8.29
C GLN A 146 0.06 -16.87 -7.68
N LEU A 147 1.09 -16.75 -8.51
CA LEU A 147 2.25 -15.91 -8.27
C LEU A 147 2.06 -14.63 -9.06
N ARG A 148 1.99 -13.51 -8.38
CA ARG A 148 1.89 -12.21 -9.02
C ARG A 148 3.25 -11.52 -8.97
N VAL A 149 4.00 -11.70 -10.05
CA VAL A 149 5.30 -11.06 -10.28
C VAL A 149 5.08 -9.89 -11.25
N GLN A 150 5.34 -10.12 -12.52
CA GLN A 150 5.10 -9.18 -13.62
C GLN A 150 3.80 -9.51 -14.35
N THR A 151 3.57 -10.81 -14.55
CA THR A 151 2.36 -11.37 -15.10
C THR A 151 1.83 -12.41 -14.13
N GLU A 152 0.51 -12.57 -14.09
CA GLU A 152 -0.11 -13.62 -13.31
C GLU A 152 0.34 -14.98 -13.82
N ARG A 153 0.79 -15.81 -12.90
CA ARG A 153 1.15 -17.20 -13.18
C ARG A 153 0.38 -18.09 -12.22
N ALA A 154 -0.57 -18.84 -12.75
CA ALA A 154 -1.29 -19.84 -11.99
C ALA A 154 -0.39 -21.05 -11.70
N PHE A 155 -0.60 -21.67 -10.54
CA PHE A 155 -0.04 -23.00 -10.27
C PHE A 155 -0.73 -24.05 -11.11
N GLU A 156 -0.03 -25.17 -11.36
CA GLU A 156 -0.59 -26.28 -12.11
C GLU A 156 -1.82 -26.89 -11.41
N PRO A 157 -2.84 -27.29 -12.17
CA PRO A 157 -3.99 -28.00 -11.63
C PRO A 157 -3.57 -29.26 -10.85
N GLY A 158 -4.20 -29.51 -9.70
CA GLY A 158 -3.92 -30.68 -8.88
C GLY A 158 -2.75 -30.54 -7.88
N SER A 159 -2.11 -29.36 -7.84
CA SER A 159 -1.12 -29.05 -6.81
C SER A 159 -1.75 -28.71 -5.43
N HIS A 160 -3.04 -28.55 -5.38
CA HIS A 160 -3.77 -28.20 -4.16
C HIS A 160 -4.14 -29.43 -3.33
N ARG A 161 -4.11 -29.28 -2.02
CA ARG A 161 -4.40 -30.33 -1.05
C ARG A 161 -5.12 -29.75 0.15
N VAL A 162 -5.99 -30.54 0.76
CA VAL A 162 -6.63 -30.25 2.05
C VAL A 162 -6.47 -31.43 2.99
N GLU A 163 -6.20 -31.15 4.27
CA GLU A 163 -6.14 -32.15 5.33
C GLU A 163 -6.90 -31.65 6.56
N ALA A 164 -7.53 -32.60 7.28
CA ALA A 164 -8.05 -32.34 8.61
C ALA A 164 -7.02 -32.82 9.64
N VAL A 165 -6.56 -31.92 10.51
CA VAL A 165 -5.52 -32.19 11.51
C VAL A 165 -5.92 -31.51 12.82
N ASP A 166 -6.11 -32.32 13.89
CA ASP A 166 -6.38 -31.84 15.25
C ASP A 166 -7.57 -30.84 15.35
N GLY A 167 -8.62 -31.04 14.54
CA GLY A 167 -9.79 -30.17 14.52
C GLY A 167 -9.63 -28.91 13.65
N ASP A 168 -8.55 -28.80 12.92
CA ASP A 168 -8.27 -27.75 11.94
C ASP A 168 -8.28 -28.29 10.52
N VAL A 169 -8.44 -27.38 9.56
CA VAL A 169 -8.22 -27.62 8.15
C VAL A 169 -6.88 -27.03 7.73
N VAL A 170 -6.04 -27.82 7.08
CA VAL A 170 -4.79 -27.35 6.49
C VAL A 170 -4.91 -27.38 4.97
N LEU A 171 -4.79 -26.20 4.37
CA LEU A 171 -4.83 -25.99 2.92
C LEU A 171 -3.41 -25.68 2.42
N GLY A 172 -2.99 -26.31 1.32
CA GLY A 172 -1.68 -26.05 0.76
C GLY A 172 -1.46 -26.67 -0.61
N GLY A 173 -0.25 -26.53 -1.12
CA GLY A 173 0.23 -27.24 -2.30
C GLY A 173 0.99 -28.52 -1.92
N ARG A 174 1.39 -29.30 -2.90
CA ARG A 174 2.36 -30.38 -2.73
C ARG A 174 3.77 -29.78 -2.65
N SER A 175 4.64 -30.41 -1.84
CA SER A 175 6.07 -30.11 -1.87
C SER A 175 6.65 -30.55 -3.23
N PRO A 176 7.50 -29.76 -3.93
CA PRO A 176 8.09 -28.46 -3.53
C PRO A 176 7.21 -27.23 -3.79
N ASP A 177 5.98 -27.37 -4.24
CA ASP A 177 5.11 -26.26 -4.67
C ASP A 177 4.38 -25.58 -3.50
N ALA A 178 4.58 -26.07 -2.27
CA ALA A 178 3.95 -25.51 -1.06
C ALA A 178 4.72 -24.27 -0.57
N LEU A 179 4.65 -23.21 -1.36
CA LEU A 179 5.27 -21.91 -1.01
C LEU A 179 4.52 -21.21 0.13
N VAL A 180 3.22 -21.47 0.27
CA VAL A 180 2.34 -20.96 1.32
C VAL A 180 1.29 -22.02 1.67
N ALA A 181 1.06 -22.21 2.95
CA ALA A 181 -0.05 -23.01 3.46
C ALA A 181 -0.93 -22.18 4.40
N LEU A 182 -2.21 -22.55 4.48
CA LEU A 182 -3.16 -22.00 5.44
C LEU A 182 -3.62 -23.07 6.42
N ALA A 183 -3.78 -22.71 7.67
CA ALA A 183 -4.54 -23.46 8.66
C ALA A 183 -5.80 -22.66 9.00
N ILE A 184 -6.98 -23.29 8.94
CA ILE A 184 -8.27 -22.67 9.25
C ILE A 184 -8.94 -23.48 10.34
N GLY A 185 -9.40 -22.81 11.39
CA GLY A 185 -10.02 -23.47 12.53
C GLY A 185 -10.98 -22.57 13.29
N ALA A 186 -11.72 -23.15 14.21
CA ALA A 186 -12.62 -22.45 15.10
C ALA A 186 -12.06 -22.30 16.51
N ASP A 187 -12.65 -21.37 17.26
CA ASP A 187 -12.46 -21.25 18.70
C ASP A 187 -13.25 -22.36 19.42
N GLY A 188 -12.56 -23.25 20.13
CA GLY A 188 -13.14 -24.42 20.82
C GLY A 188 -13.43 -25.61 19.89
N ASP A 189 -14.17 -26.60 20.39
CA ASP A 189 -14.43 -27.85 19.68
C ASP A 189 -15.32 -27.65 18.45
N ALA A 190 -14.87 -28.15 17.32
CA ALA A 190 -15.59 -28.08 16.04
C ALA A 190 -15.51 -29.42 15.30
N THR A 191 -16.52 -29.70 14.49
CA THR A 191 -16.54 -30.85 13.59
C THR A 191 -15.97 -30.42 12.24
N VAL A 192 -14.96 -31.13 11.75
CA VAL A 192 -14.28 -30.83 10.49
C VAL A 192 -14.54 -31.91 9.47
N SER A 193 -14.86 -31.53 8.23
CA SER A 193 -14.86 -32.41 7.08
C SER A 193 -14.09 -31.81 5.92
N VAL A 194 -13.45 -32.64 5.11
CA VAL A 194 -12.61 -32.23 3.97
C VAL A 194 -12.93 -33.08 2.75
N GLN A 195 -12.87 -32.47 1.59
CA GLN A 195 -13.04 -33.14 0.30
C GLN A 195 -11.85 -32.84 -0.61
N GLN A 196 -11.15 -33.91 -1.01
CA GLN A 196 -10.06 -33.84 -1.96
C GLN A 196 -10.58 -33.60 -3.39
N GLY A 197 -9.74 -33.03 -4.24
CA GLY A 197 -10.04 -32.81 -5.66
C GLY A 197 -9.10 -31.77 -6.26
N PRO A 198 -9.31 -31.38 -7.51
CA PRO A 198 -8.57 -30.28 -8.15
C PRO A 198 -8.76 -28.95 -7.41
N ALA A 199 -9.94 -28.75 -6.85
CA ALA A 199 -10.29 -27.62 -5.97
C ALA A 199 -10.76 -28.20 -4.62
N PRO A 200 -9.82 -28.56 -3.72
CA PRO A 200 -10.17 -29.16 -2.44
C PRO A 200 -11.02 -28.21 -1.60
N SER A 201 -12.00 -28.78 -0.90
CA SER A 201 -12.94 -28.03 -0.09
C SER A 201 -13.03 -28.54 1.33
N TYR A 202 -13.59 -27.73 2.20
CA TYR A 202 -13.73 -28.05 3.62
C TYR A 202 -14.99 -27.46 4.23
N THR A 203 -15.40 -28.05 5.36
CA THR A 203 -16.37 -27.45 6.29
C THR A 203 -15.89 -27.59 7.73
N ILE A 204 -16.18 -26.57 8.55
CA ILE A 204 -15.91 -26.52 9.98
C ILE A 204 -17.23 -26.10 10.65
N GLU A 205 -17.82 -26.99 11.42
CA GLU A 205 -19.11 -26.78 12.09
C GLU A 205 -18.93 -26.51 13.57
N ARG A 206 -19.58 -25.47 14.05
CA ARG A 206 -19.53 -25.05 15.45
C ARG A 206 -20.95 -24.83 16.00
N SER A 207 -21.37 -25.70 16.93
CA SER A 207 -22.66 -25.56 17.60
C SER A 207 -22.60 -24.54 18.74
N LEU A 208 -23.62 -23.71 18.83
CA LEU A 208 -23.78 -22.68 19.85
C LEU A 208 -25.15 -22.78 20.50
N SER A 209 -25.21 -22.42 21.76
CA SER A 209 -26.45 -22.21 22.50
C SER A 209 -26.49 -20.77 23.02
N VAL A 210 -27.55 -20.03 22.65
CA VAL A 210 -27.70 -18.61 23.03
C VAL A 210 -28.98 -18.48 23.86
N GLU A 211 -28.85 -18.13 25.13
CA GLU A 211 -29.98 -17.95 26.04
C GLU A 211 -30.91 -16.83 25.54
N SER A 212 -32.17 -16.83 25.99
CA SER A 212 -33.12 -15.76 25.75
C SER A 212 -32.54 -14.42 26.22
N ASN A 213 -32.60 -13.38 25.35
CA ASN A 213 -31.97 -12.09 25.57
C ASN A 213 -30.44 -12.18 25.89
N GLY A 214 -29.83 -13.29 25.51
CA GLY A 214 -28.41 -13.58 25.72
C GLY A 214 -27.55 -13.31 24.52
N ARG A 215 -26.22 -13.46 24.73
CA ARG A 215 -25.19 -13.25 23.71
C ARG A 215 -24.08 -14.28 23.86
N THR A 216 -23.68 -14.88 22.74
CA THR A 216 -22.55 -15.79 22.66
C THR A 216 -21.54 -15.28 21.64
N GLN A 217 -20.25 -15.47 21.91
CA GLN A 217 -19.16 -15.02 21.05
C GLN A 217 -18.33 -16.22 20.60
N ILE A 218 -17.85 -16.14 19.36
CA ILE A 218 -17.02 -17.17 18.72
C ILE A 218 -16.07 -16.52 17.73
N ALA A 219 -14.96 -17.17 17.42
CA ALA A 219 -14.06 -16.78 16.35
C ALA A 219 -13.69 -17.97 15.46
N PHE A 220 -13.42 -17.65 14.20
CA PHE A 220 -12.68 -18.51 13.28
C PHE A 220 -11.33 -17.85 13.01
N TYR A 221 -10.30 -18.67 12.85
CA TYR A 221 -8.93 -18.25 12.61
C TYR A 221 -8.49 -18.71 11.23
N ILE A 222 -7.74 -17.87 10.54
CA ILE A 222 -7.03 -18.17 9.30
C ILE A 222 -5.56 -17.88 9.60
N ALA A 223 -4.73 -18.90 9.67
CA ALA A 223 -3.30 -18.78 9.94
C ALA A 223 -2.51 -19.17 8.70
N ALA A 224 -1.35 -18.58 8.51
CA ALA A 224 -0.49 -18.87 7.37
C ALA A 224 0.93 -19.25 7.80
N GLY A 225 1.62 -19.92 6.91
CA GLY A 225 3.03 -20.26 7.04
C GLY A 225 3.60 -20.64 5.68
N PRO A 226 4.93 -20.68 5.53
CA PRO A 226 5.58 -21.12 4.30
C PRO A 226 5.28 -22.59 3.98
N GLU A 227 4.94 -23.38 5.01
CA GLU A 227 4.62 -24.80 4.94
C GLU A 227 3.44 -25.14 5.87
N PRO A 228 2.81 -26.33 5.74
CA PRO A 228 1.72 -26.76 6.60
C PRO A 228 2.03 -26.67 8.11
N ASP A 229 3.22 -27.08 8.54
CA ASP A 229 3.63 -27.00 9.95
C ASP A 229 3.81 -25.57 10.44
N GLY A 230 4.31 -24.68 9.60
CA GLY A 230 4.38 -23.24 9.88
C GLY A 230 2.99 -22.62 10.04
N ALA A 231 2.04 -22.97 9.19
CA ALA A 231 0.65 -22.50 9.30
C ALA A 231 -0.01 -23.01 10.59
N ARG A 232 0.22 -24.28 10.97
CA ARG A 232 -0.26 -24.84 12.25
C ARG A 232 0.39 -24.18 13.47
N ALA A 233 1.68 -23.85 13.39
CA ALA A 233 2.37 -23.10 14.45
C ALA A 233 1.76 -21.70 14.63
N SER A 234 1.49 -20.99 13.54
CA SER A 234 0.78 -19.70 13.57
C SER A 234 -0.63 -19.83 14.14
N MET A 235 -1.37 -20.90 13.81
CA MET A 235 -2.68 -21.21 14.39
C MET A 235 -2.60 -21.40 15.92
N ALA A 236 -1.62 -22.15 16.38
CA ALA A 236 -1.41 -22.37 17.82
C ALA A 236 -1.11 -21.05 18.55
N VAL A 237 -0.37 -20.13 17.94
CA VAL A 237 -0.12 -18.80 18.50
C VAL A 237 -1.42 -18.01 18.60
N LEU A 238 -2.22 -17.92 17.53
CA LEU A 238 -3.50 -17.21 17.52
C LEU A 238 -4.46 -17.71 18.62
N ARG A 239 -4.60 -19.04 18.75
CA ARG A 239 -5.45 -19.65 19.79
C ARG A 239 -4.95 -19.39 21.20
N ARG A 240 -3.65 -19.55 21.44
CA ARG A 240 -3.04 -19.31 22.77
C ARG A 240 -3.22 -17.86 23.22
N ARG A 241 -3.10 -16.90 22.31
CA ARG A 241 -3.31 -15.48 22.60
C ARG A 241 -4.79 -15.17 22.82
N GLY A 242 -5.65 -15.83 22.07
CA GLY A 242 -7.10 -15.62 22.11
C GLY A 242 -7.54 -14.35 21.36
N TRP A 243 -8.60 -14.48 20.58
CA TRP A 243 -9.05 -13.41 19.68
C TRP A 243 -9.47 -12.11 20.38
N LYS A 244 -9.96 -12.17 21.64
CA LYS A 244 -10.38 -10.98 22.40
C LYS A 244 -9.19 -10.09 22.74
N ASP A 245 -8.11 -10.71 23.21
CA ASP A 245 -6.88 -9.99 23.53
C ASP A 245 -6.20 -9.48 22.27
N LEU A 246 -6.12 -10.30 21.22
CA LEU A 246 -5.62 -9.88 19.91
C LEU A 246 -6.39 -8.69 19.34
N LEU A 247 -7.74 -8.67 19.43
CA LEU A 247 -8.54 -7.55 18.97
C LEU A 247 -8.32 -6.28 19.79
N ARG A 248 -8.20 -6.40 21.12
CA ARG A 248 -7.89 -5.28 22.00
C ARG A 248 -6.55 -4.66 21.64
N GLU A 249 -5.50 -5.47 21.58
CA GLU A 249 -4.15 -5.03 21.24
C GLU A 249 -4.07 -4.41 19.85
N THR A 250 -4.75 -5.02 18.86
CA THR A 250 -4.85 -4.45 17.51
C THR A 250 -5.51 -3.07 17.52
N ARG A 251 -6.61 -2.90 18.26
CA ARG A 251 -7.28 -1.60 18.39
C ARG A 251 -6.40 -0.55 19.06
N ASP A 252 -5.68 -0.94 20.12
CA ASP A 252 -4.80 -0.02 20.84
C ASP A 252 -3.60 0.38 19.97
N ALA A 253 -3.03 -0.55 19.22
CA ALA A 253 -1.96 -0.26 18.28
C ALA A 253 -2.43 0.64 17.12
N LEU A 254 -3.61 0.39 16.53
CA LEU A 254 -4.15 1.23 15.47
C LEU A 254 -4.39 2.67 15.92
N LYS A 255 -4.88 2.89 17.16
CA LYS A 255 -5.04 4.23 17.73
C LYS A 255 -3.73 5.01 17.84
N GLN A 256 -2.60 4.31 18.04
CA GLN A 256 -1.29 4.96 18.11
C GLN A 256 -0.81 5.47 16.75
N LEU A 257 -1.33 4.91 15.66
CA LEU A 257 -1.01 5.35 14.29
C LEU A 257 -1.86 6.54 13.83
N GLU A 258 -2.98 6.83 14.51
CA GLU A 258 -3.92 7.88 14.07
C GLU A 258 -3.28 9.28 14.11
N GLN A 259 -3.49 10.02 13.03
CA GLN A 259 -3.13 11.43 12.89
C GLN A 259 -4.35 12.32 13.09
N THR A 260 -4.16 13.50 13.68
CA THR A 260 -5.24 14.47 13.88
C THR A 260 -4.81 15.86 13.43
N THR A 261 -5.66 16.50 12.65
CA THR A 261 -5.54 17.90 12.23
C THR A 261 -6.53 18.80 12.97
N GLY A 262 -7.44 18.20 13.76
CA GLY A 262 -8.57 18.89 14.38
C GLY A 262 -9.78 19.04 13.46
N HIS A 263 -9.75 18.47 12.26
CA HIS A 263 -10.85 18.48 11.30
C HIS A 263 -11.28 17.04 10.99
N GLU A 264 -12.34 16.54 11.61
CA GLU A 264 -12.78 15.13 11.56
C GLU A 264 -12.82 14.53 10.14
N GLN A 265 -13.34 15.28 9.16
CA GLN A 265 -13.42 14.76 7.77
C GLN A 265 -12.04 14.62 7.11
N LEU A 266 -11.12 15.53 7.42
CA LEU A 266 -9.77 15.48 6.92
C LEU A 266 -8.97 14.40 7.64
N ASP A 267 -9.15 14.26 8.94
CA ASP A 267 -8.56 13.19 9.75
C ASP A 267 -8.99 11.82 9.22
N GLY A 268 -10.28 11.67 8.86
CA GLY A 268 -10.79 10.45 8.22
C GLY A 268 -10.14 10.15 6.88
N LEU A 269 -9.90 11.17 6.04
CA LEU A 269 -9.20 11.03 4.76
C LEU A 269 -7.74 10.62 4.99
N ILE A 270 -7.01 11.36 5.82
CA ILE A 270 -5.59 11.12 6.11
C ILE A 270 -5.41 9.71 6.68
N ASN A 271 -6.12 9.36 7.75
CA ASN A 271 -5.94 8.08 8.44
C ASN A 271 -6.31 6.88 7.57
N ARG A 272 -7.34 6.98 6.73
CA ARG A 272 -7.70 5.93 5.79
C ARG A 272 -6.57 5.62 4.82
N HIS A 273 -6.00 6.64 4.21
CA HIS A 273 -4.93 6.51 3.22
C HIS A 273 -3.59 6.15 3.86
N LEU A 274 -3.31 6.69 5.04
CA LEU A 274 -2.14 6.35 5.85
C LEU A 274 -2.14 4.86 6.22
N LEU A 275 -3.24 4.34 6.78
CA LEU A 275 -3.34 2.93 7.18
C LEU A 275 -3.31 1.99 5.97
N PHE A 276 -3.84 2.43 4.83
CA PHE A 276 -3.73 1.65 3.60
C PHE A 276 -2.28 1.60 3.09
N ALA A 277 -1.54 2.71 3.09
CA ALA A 277 -0.11 2.73 2.78
C ALA A 277 0.68 1.88 3.79
N TYR A 278 0.36 1.99 5.08
CA TYR A 278 1.02 1.27 6.16
C TYR A 278 0.92 -0.26 6.02
N PHE A 279 -0.27 -0.79 5.68
CA PHE A 279 -0.49 -2.24 5.60
C PHE A 279 -0.42 -2.82 4.19
N TYR A 280 -0.54 -2.01 3.14
CA TYR A 280 -0.53 -2.49 1.76
C TYR A 280 0.64 -1.98 0.92
N GLY A 281 1.29 -0.88 1.33
CA GLY A 281 2.55 -0.40 0.76
C GLY A 281 3.78 -1.00 1.44
N VAL A 282 3.56 -1.65 2.59
CA VAL A 282 4.57 -2.38 3.35
C VAL A 282 4.08 -3.80 3.61
N GLY A 283 4.98 -4.76 3.53
CA GLY A 283 4.68 -6.15 3.88
C GLY A 283 5.89 -6.89 4.38
N ARG A 284 5.67 -7.93 5.18
CA ARG A 284 6.68 -8.91 5.56
C ARG A 284 6.63 -10.09 4.62
N ALA A 285 7.77 -10.53 4.13
CA ALA A 285 7.83 -11.76 3.36
C ALA A 285 7.70 -12.97 4.28
N LEU A 286 6.88 -13.94 3.86
CA LEU A 286 6.54 -15.10 4.69
C LEU A 286 7.73 -16.05 4.89
N ASP A 287 8.68 -16.04 3.96
CA ASP A 287 9.84 -16.93 3.91
C ASP A 287 11.10 -16.37 4.59
N ASP A 288 11.19 -15.06 4.86
CA ASP A 288 12.35 -14.47 5.54
C ASP A 288 12.01 -13.49 6.66
N ALA A 289 10.74 -13.19 6.86
CA ALA A 289 10.22 -12.32 7.92
C ALA A 289 10.69 -10.85 7.91
N HIS A 290 11.41 -10.41 6.87
CA HIS A 290 11.82 -9.01 6.74
C HIS A 290 10.72 -8.13 6.15
N PHE A 291 10.77 -6.84 6.47
CA PHE A 291 9.91 -5.84 5.85
C PHE A 291 10.40 -5.44 4.46
N TYR A 292 9.44 -5.17 3.59
CA TYR A 292 9.66 -4.71 2.22
C TYR A 292 8.68 -3.62 1.86
N LEU A 293 9.17 -2.58 1.18
CA LEU A 293 8.34 -1.62 0.48
C LEU A 293 7.87 -2.23 -0.84
N VAL A 294 6.60 -2.05 -1.15
CA VAL A 294 5.98 -2.46 -2.43
C VAL A 294 5.02 -1.37 -2.90
N ARG A 295 4.69 -1.36 -4.18
CA ARG A 295 3.69 -0.41 -4.68
C ARG A 295 2.35 -0.61 -3.99
N THR A 296 1.87 -1.85 -3.97
CA THR A 296 0.65 -2.27 -3.27
C THR A 296 0.51 -3.78 -3.23
N ARG A 297 -0.21 -4.29 -2.23
CA ARG A 297 -0.51 -5.72 -2.06
C ARG A 297 -1.90 -6.11 -2.58
N VAL A 298 -2.66 -5.21 -3.21
CA VAL A 298 -3.93 -5.61 -3.84
C VAL A 298 -3.69 -6.38 -5.14
N PRO A 299 -4.47 -7.45 -5.42
CA PRO A 299 -4.22 -8.32 -6.57
C PRO A 299 -4.60 -7.72 -7.93
N TRP A 300 -5.40 -6.67 -7.98
CA TRP A 300 -5.84 -6.03 -9.23
C TRP A 300 -4.95 -4.89 -9.71
N HIS A 301 -3.95 -4.48 -8.94
CA HIS A 301 -3.02 -3.43 -9.37
C HIS A 301 -1.93 -3.99 -10.28
N GLY A 302 -1.74 -3.38 -11.45
CA GLY A 302 -0.83 -3.90 -12.49
C GLY A 302 0.67 -3.85 -12.17
N ARG A 303 1.07 -3.08 -11.13
CA ARG A 303 2.47 -2.88 -10.72
C ARG A 303 2.78 -3.38 -9.30
N GLY A 304 1.83 -4.04 -8.64
CA GLY A 304 1.76 -4.28 -7.20
C GLY A 304 3.07 -4.52 -6.46
N VAL A 305 3.87 -5.52 -6.85
CA VAL A 305 5.08 -5.95 -6.13
C VAL A 305 6.39 -5.40 -6.69
N THR A 306 6.32 -4.42 -7.60
CA THR A 306 7.52 -3.71 -8.06
C THR A 306 7.78 -2.48 -7.20
N VAL A 307 9.05 -2.07 -7.14
CA VAL A 307 9.51 -0.91 -6.36
C VAL A 307 10.22 0.06 -7.31
N ARG A 308 9.93 1.33 -7.15
CA ARG A 308 10.72 2.44 -7.65
C ARG A 308 11.18 3.25 -6.46
N ASP A 309 12.43 3.60 -6.42
CA ASP A 309 13.04 4.32 -5.31
C ASP A 309 12.24 5.58 -4.96
N TRP A 310 11.86 6.38 -5.95
CA TRP A 310 11.07 7.59 -5.75
C TRP A 310 9.70 7.32 -5.11
N GLU A 311 8.94 6.37 -5.66
CA GLU A 311 7.60 6.05 -5.16
C GLU A 311 7.66 5.47 -3.74
N ALA A 312 8.65 4.61 -3.48
CA ALA A 312 8.87 4.01 -2.17
C ALA A 312 9.25 5.06 -1.12
N LEU A 313 10.22 5.93 -1.42
CA LEU A 313 10.84 6.84 -0.45
C LEU A 313 10.18 8.23 -0.38
N MET A 314 9.47 8.67 -1.44
CA MET A 314 8.77 9.95 -1.47
C MET A 314 7.25 9.84 -1.30
N TRP A 315 6.65 8.68 -1.58
CA TRP A 315 5.21 8.50 -1.48
C TRP A 315 4.81 7.63 -0.29
N THR A 316 5.39 6.43 -0.16
CA THR A 316 5.04 5.50 0.92
C THR A 316 5.70 5.88 2.24
N LEU A 317 7.02 6.04 2.24
CA LEU A 317 7.80 6.24 3.46
C LEU A 317 7.37 7.46 4.30
N PRO A 318 7.05 8.64 3.72
CA PRO A 318 6.63 9.79 4.50
C PRO A 318 5.34 9.55 5.30
N ALA A 319 4.39 8.80 4.75
CA ALA A 319 3.16 8.43 5.48
C ALA A 319 3.46 7.46 6.62
N ILE A 320 4.36 6.48 6.39
CA ILE A 320 4.81 5.57 7.45
C ILE A 320 5.50 6.36 8.58
N GLN A 321 6.36 7.30 8.23
CA GLN A 321 7.10 8.13 9.17
C GLN A 321 6.19 8.97 10.07
N LEU A 322 5.07 9.49 9.54
CA LEU A 322 4.07 10.21 10.34
C LEU A 322 3.47 9.33 11.45
N ALA A 323 3.31 8.02 11.18
CA ALA A 323 2.63 7.09 12.07
C ALA A 323 3.60 6.30 12.96
N ASP A 324 4.75 5.89 12.42
CA ASP A 324 5.68 4.94 13.02
C ASP A 324 7.12 5.24 12.57
N ALA A 325 7.76 6.20 13.23
CA ALA A 325 9.13 6.58 12.92
C ALA A 325 10.15 5.43 13.07
N PRO A 326 10.06 4.53 14.06
CA PRO A 326 10.91 3.33 14.13
C PRO A 326 10.79 2.42 12.91
N LEU A 327 9.57 2.13 12.44
CA LEU A 327 9.37 1.35 11.22
C LEU A 327 9.89 2.09 9.99
N ALA A 328 9.71 3.41 9.90
CA ALA A 328 10.25 4.21 8.80
C ALA A 328 11.77 4.14 8.74
N ARG A 329 12.47 4.16 9.91
CA ARG A 329 13.92 3.96 9.98
C ARG A 329 14.33 2.59 9.44
N GLU A 330 13.68 1.52 9.89
CA GLU A 330 13.95 0.16 9.41
C GLU A 330 13.74 0.05 7.89
N LEU A 331 12.64 0.60 7.36
CA LEU A 331 12.34 0.58 5.94
C LEU A 331 13.32 1.40 5.10
N LEU A 332 13.78 2.56 5.60
CA LEU A 332 14.77 3.38 4.92
C LEU A 332 16.11 2.66 4.80
N LEU A 333 16.61 2.09 5.90
CA LEU A 333 17.85 1.28 5.89
C LEU A 333 17.69 0.03 5.02
N ARG A 334 16.53 -0.61 5.06
CA ARG A 334 16.24 -1.78 4.22
C ARG A 334 16.19 -1.42 2.73
N ALA A 335 15.65 -0.25 2.38
CA ALA A 335 15.68 0.25 0.99
C ALA A 335 17.13 0.50 0.53
N CYS A 336 17.97 1.09 1.37
CA CYS A 336 19.40 1.26 1.08
C CYS A 336 20.09 -0.10 0.86
N GLU A 337 19.83 -1.08 1.72
CA GLU A 337 20.43 -2.41 1.63
C GLU A 337 20.04 -3.15 0.35
N ILE A 338 18.77 -3.04 -0.09
CA ILE A 338 18.22 -3.83 -1.19
C ILE A 338 18.35 -3.10 -2.53
N HIS A 339 18.14 -1.80 -2.57
CA HIS A 339 18.07 -1.00 -3.80
C HIS A 339 19.20 0.03 -3.92
N GLY A 340 19.74 0.48 -2.78
CA GLY A 340 20.73 1.55 -2.70
C GLY A 340 22.11 1.25 -3.29
N TYR A 341 22.38 0.02 -3.73
CA TYR A 341 23.60 -0.35 -4.46
C TYR A 341 23.60 0.14 -5.91
N ALA A 342 22.45 0.57 -6.45
CA ALA A 342 22.30 1.09 -7.80
C ALA A 342 21.21 2.20 -7.83
N PRO A 343 21.44 3.36 -7.16
CA PRO A 343 20.45 4.41 -7.01
C PRO A 343 19.91 4.90 -8.35
N GLY A 344 18.59 4.98 -8.46
CA GLY A 344 17.92 5.47 -9.67
C GLY A 344 18.01 4.58 -10.91
N ARG A 345 18.60 3.42 -10.80
CA ARG A 345 18.79 2.48 -11.93
C ARG A 345 17.60 1.55 -12.13
N GLY A 346 16.47 2.10 -12.56
CA GLY A 346 15.35 1.34 -13.04
C GLY A 346 14.24 1.07 -12.04
N VAL A 347 13.44 0.04 -12.36
CA VAL A 347 12.40 -0.52 -11.51
C VAL A 347 12.87 -1.88 -11.02
N HIS A 348 12.69 -2.16 -9.75
CA HIS A 348 13.13 -3.40 -9.14
C HIS A 348 11.93 -4.24 -8.70
N TYR A 349 12.14 -5.54 -8.55
CA TYR A 349 11.32 -6.33 -7.64
C TYR A 349 11.63 -5.93 -6.20
N PHE A 350 10.74 -6.25 -5.27
CA PHE A 350 10.94 -5.86 -3.87
C PHE A 350 12.15 -6.55 -3.19
N ASP A 351 12.73 -7.58 -3.81
CA ASP A 351 13.97 -8.24 -3.37
C ASP A 351 15.25 -7.58 -3.90
N GLY A 352 15.13 -6.49 -4.66
CA GLY A 352 16.23 -5.74 -5.25
C GLY A 352 16.64 -6.18 -6.66
N SER A 353 16.17 -7.34 -7.14
CA SER A 353 16.50 -7.76 -8.50
C SER A 353 15.85 -6.85 -9.55
N MET A 354 16.58 -6.60 -10.65
CA MET A 354 16.15 -5.70 -11.71
C MET A 354 14.89 -6.22 -12.43
N PHE A 355 13.87 -5.35 -12.53
CA PHE A 355 12.67 -5.59 -13.32
C PHE A 355 12.72 -4.90 -14.67
N ALA A 356 13.01 -3.61 -14.71
CA ALA A 356 13.14 -2.83 -15.93
C ALA A 356 14.27 -1.82 -15.78
N PRO A 357 15.27 -1.82 -16.70
CA PRO A 357 16.39 -0.89 -16.63
C PRO A 357 15.99 0.53 -17.04
N GLY A 358 16.84 1.48 -16.75
CA GLY A 358 16.73 2.91 -17.09
C GLY A 358 17.19 3.77 -15.92
N PHE A 359 17.79 4.92 -16.20
CA PHE A 359 18.26 5.83 -15.17
C PHE A 359 17.31 7.00 -14.97
N SER A 360 16.95 7.27 -13.71
CA SER A 360 16.14 8.40 -13.29
C SER A 360 16.92 9.26 -12.28
N LEU A 361 17.00 10.55 -12.56
CA LEU A 361 17.61 11.52 -11.63
C LEU A 361 16.91 11.52 -10.28
N GLU A 362 15.59 11.47 -10.30
CA GLU A 362 14.77 11.46 -9.10
C GLU A 362 15.02 10.21 -8.25
N GLY A 363 15.14 9.05 -8.90
CA GLY A 363 15.43 7.80 -8.21
C GLY A 363 16.83 7.79 -7.57
N ALA A 364 17.83 8.42 -8.20
CA ALA A 364 19.16 8.56 -7.62
C ALA A 364 19.20 9.57 -6.47
N ALA A 365 18.50 10.70 -6.61
CA ALA A 365 18.50 11.77 -5.62
C ALA A 365 17.65 11.49 -4.38
N VAL A 366 16.67 10.58 -4.47
CA VAL A 366 15.65 10.39 -3.44
C VAL A 366 16.19 9.93 -2.10
N TYR A 367 17.29 9.18 -2.07
CA TYR A 367 17.90 8.69 -0.83
C TYR A 367 18.36 9.84 0.06
N ALA A 368 19.07 10.82 -0.49
CA ALA A 368 19.48 12.01 0.25
C ALA A 368 18.26 12.79 0.80
N ILE A 369 17.22 12.97 -0.02
CA ILE A 369 16.02 13.71 0.37
C ILE A 369 15.23 12.97 1.46
N ALA A 370 15.12 11.64 1.36
CA ALA A 370 14.43 10.82 2.35
C ALA A 370 15.12 10.84 3.70
N VAL A 371 16.45 10.75 3.71
CA VAL A 371 17.29 10.84 4.92
C VAL A 371 17.13 12.21 5.59
N ASP A 372 17.29 13.30 4.83
CA ASP A 372 17.14 14.66 5.36
C ASP A 372 15.76 14.88 5.99
N ARG A 373 14.70 14.41 5.33
CA ARG A 373 13.34 14.45 5.88
C ARG A 373 13.25 13.65 7.17
N TYR A 374 13.77 12.42 7.17
CA TYR A 374 13.75 11.56 8.34
C TYR A 374 14.45 12.23 9.53
N ILE A 375 15.66 12.74 9.34
CA ILE A 375 16.43 13.43 10.39
C ILE A 375 15.66 14.66 10.89
N ARG A 376 15.17 15.50 9.99
CA ARG A 376 14.43 16.72 10.35
C ARG A 376 13.19 16.47 11.18
N ASP A 377 12.44 15.40 10.88
CA ASP A 377 11.17 15.10 11.54
C ASP A 377 11.37 14.27 12.83
N THR A 378 12.46 13.51 12.96
CA THR A 378 12.73 12.62 14.11
C THR A 378 13.83 13.09 15.04
N ASN A 379 14.72 14.00 14.58
CA ASN A 379 15.98 14.39 15.21
C ASN A 379 16.95 13.21 15.43
N ASP A 380 16.83 12.12 14.65
CA ASP A 380 17.76 10.99 14.64
C ASP A 380 18.85 11.23 13.58
N ASP A 381 19.84 12.03 13.94
CA ASP A 381 21.01 12.32 13.08
C ASP A 381 22.01 11.16 13.03
N GLN A 382 21.95 10.22 13.99
CA GLN A 382 22.83 9.04 14.01
C GLN A 382 22.57 8.07 12.85
N ILE A 383 21.43 8.18 12.17
CA ILE A 383 21.12 7.33 11.02
C ILE A 383 22.19 7.45 9.90
N VAL A 384 22.87 8.59 9.76
CA VAL A 384 23.92 8.77 8.74
C VAL A 384 25.20 7.98 9.05
N GLU A 385 25.36 7.49 10.28
CA GLU A 385 26.48 6.64 10.68
C GLU A 385 26.26 5.16 10.30
N GLU A 386 25.04 4.80 9.86
CA GLU A 386 24.74 3.45 9.38
C GLU A 386 25.51 3.18 8.06
N PRO A 387 26.40 2.17 8.00
CA PRO A 387 27.26 1.97 6.84
C PRO A 387 26.52 1.83 5.52
N VAL A 388 25.38 1.09 5.53
CA VAL A 388 24.57 0.86 4.32
C VAL A 388 23.98 2.16 3.76
N LEU A 389 23.65 3.10 4.65
CA LEU A 389 23.13 4.41 4.23
C LEU A 389 24.27 5.30 3.72
N ALA A 390 25.41 5.34 4.41
CA ALA A 390 26.59 6.10 3.98
C ALA A 390 27.05 5.65 2.59
N ASP A 391 27.15 4.34 2.35
CA ASP A 391 27.49 3.78 1.04
C ASP A 391 26.46 4.18 -0.03
N THR A 392 25.16 4.12 0.28
CA THR A 392 24.09 4.52 -0.65
C THR A 392 24.16 6.00 -1.01
N LEU A 393 24.43 6.89 -0.04
CA LEU A 393 24.56 8.33 -0.28
C LEU A 393 25.79 8.64 -1.15
N TYR A 394 26.89 7.93 -0.92
CA TYR A 394 28.09 8.04 -1.75
C TYR A 394 27.80 7.62 -3.21
N LEU A 395 27.20 6.45 -3.42
CA LEU A 395 26.81 5.95 -4.75
C LEU A 395 25.81 6.89 -5.44
N SER A 396 24.86 7.44 -4.69
CA SER A 396 23.92 8.45 -5.20
C SER A 396 24.63 9.71 -5.70
N ALA A 397 25.61 10.21 -4.95
CA ALA A 397 26.42 11.35 -5.34
C ALA A 397 27.24 11.07 -6.61
N GLU A 398 27.88 9.91 -6.70
CA GLU A 398 28.68 9.47 -7.84
C GLU A 398 27.82 9.30 -9.10
N ASP A 399 26.72 8.53 -9.03
CA ASP A 399 25.82 8.30 -10.14
C ASP A 399 25.20 9.61 -10.69
N LEU A 400 24.85 10.54 -9.80
CA LEU A 400 24.38 11.87 -10.21
C LEU A 400 25.47 12.69 -10.86
N ALA A 401 26.69 12.75 -10.30
CA ALA A 401 27.81 13.52 -10.84
C ALA A 401 28.20 13.07 -12.25
N GLU A 402 28.16 11.76 -12.55
CA GLU A 402 28.43 11.19 -13.87
C GLU A 402 27.45 11.69 -14.96
N ARG A 403 26.25 12.14 -14.59
CA ARG A 403 25.20 12.58 -15.52
C ARG A 403 25.27 14.06 -15.87
N ARG A 404 26.23 14.78 -15.34
CA ARG A 404 26.41 16.21 -15.57
C ARG A 404 26.77 16.51 -17.04
N ASP A 405 26.10 17.48 -17.63
CA ASP A 405 26.51 18.04 -18.92
C ASP A 405 27.86 18.79 -18.80
N ARG A 406 28.66 18.73 -19.86
CA ARG A 406 30.02 19.32 -19.85
C ARG A 406 30.03 20.84 -19.80
N ASN A 407 28.99 21.49 -20.35
CA ASN A 407 28.96 22.93 -20.57
C ASN A 407 28.00 23.66 -19.63
N VAL A 408 27.00 22.94 -19.11
CA VAL A 408 25.91 23.50 -18.30
C VAL A 408 25.78 22.67 -17.02
N PRO A 409 25.54 23.27 -15.84
CA PRO A 409 25.31 22.54 -14.60
C PRO A 409 23.88 21.95 -14.59
N LEU A 410 23.61 21.06 -15.52
CA LEU A 410 22.39 20.29 -15.66
C LEU A 410 22.72 18.81 -15.89
N TYR A 411 21.79 17.94 -15.52
CA TYR A 411 21.96 16.49 -15.42
C TYR A 411 20.96 15.78 -16.33
N THR A 412 21.44 14.73 -17.00
CA THR A 412 20.63 13.96 -17.96
C THR A 412 19.92 12.80 -17.28
N THR A 413 18.68 12.52 -17.71
CA THR A 413 17.89 11.35 -17.34
C THR A 413 17.56 10.49 -18.56
N GLU A 414 17.38 9.18 -18.37
CA GLU A 414 16.98 8.26 -19.44
C GLU A 414 15.47 8.01 -19.45
N VAL A 415 14.89 7.96 -18.25
CA VAL A 415 13.46 7.67 -18.06
C VAL A 415 12.80 8.71 -17.17
N THR A 416 11.52 8.91 -17.35
CA THR A 416 10.66 9.71 -16.47
C THR A 416 10.29 8.93 -15.21
N LEU A 417 9.71 9.59 -14.22
CA LEU A 417 9.16 8.93 -13.04
C LEU A 417 8.09 7.88 -13.35
N SER A 418 7.36 8.02 -14.46
CA SER A 418 6.42 7.00 -14.94
C SER A 418 7.12 5.78 -15.57
N GLY A 419 8.45 5.83 -15.78
CA GLY A 419 9.27 4.78 -16.38
C GLY A 419 9.14 4.68 -17.90
N THR A 420 8.68 5.73 -18.53
CA THR A 420 8.75 5.91 -19.99
C THR A 420 10.06 6.60 -20.38
N PRO A 421 10.56 6.43 -21.60
CA PRO A 421 11.71 7.20 -22.06
C PRO A 421 11.47 8.70 -21.88
N ALA A 422 12.48 9.42 -21.39
CA ALA A 422 12.39 10.85 -21.20
C ALA A 422 12.18 11.55 -22.56
N PRO A 423 11.26 12.53 -22.65
CA PRO A 423 10.98 13.21 -23.92
C PRO A 423 12.17 14.04 -24.43
N GLN A 424 13.00 14.52 -23.51
CA GLN A 424 14.24 15.22 -23.74
C GLN A 424 15.26 14.81 -22.66
N PRO A 425 16.59 14.92 -22.90
CA PRO A 425 17.62 14.47 -21.95
C PRO A 425 17.57 15.18 -20.59
N PHE A 426 17.13 16.45 -20.56
CA PHE A 426 17.10 17.26 -19.34
C PHE A 426 15.64 17.50 -18.95
N THR A 427 15.27 17.10 -17.73
CA THR A 427 13.95 17.37 -17.14
C THR A 427 14.04 18.44 -16.06
N LEU A 428 13.06 19.33 -16.00
CA LEU A 428 13.02 20.41 -15.00
C LEU A 428 12.89 19.84 -13.58
N HIS A 429 11.96 18.90 -13.38
CA HIS A 429 11.72 18.26 -12.09
C HIS A 429 12.96 17.49 -11.62
N GLY A 430 13.54 16.63 -12.47
CA GLY A 430 14.73 15.86 -12.12
C GLY A 430 15.91 16.74 -11.71
N ASN A 431 16.17 17.83 -12.45
CA ASN A 431 17.26 18.76 -12.11
C ASN A 431 16.97 19.61 -10.86
N ALA A 432 15.70 19.92 -10.57
CA ALA A 432 15.31 20.57 -9.32
C ALA A 432 15.58 19.65 -8.11
N VAL A 433 15.24 18.38 -8.24
CA VAL A 433 15.48 17.35 -7.22
C VAL A 433 16.99 17.10 -7.01
N VAL A 434 17.81 17.13 -8.09
CA VAL A 434 19.28 17.05 -8.00
C VAL A 434 19.85 18.23 -7.23
N ALA A 435 19.37 19.46 -7.47
CA ALA A 435 19.82 20.63 -6.72
C ALA A 435 19.57 20.49 -5.22
N GLN A 436 18.40 19.98 -4.82
CA GLN A 436 18.09 19.70 -3.42
C GLN A 436 18.97 18.57 -2.86
N ALA A 437 19.14 17.48 -3.61
CA ALA A 437 19.97 16.36 -3.17
C ALA A 437 21.44 16.81 -2.95
N PHE A 438 21.99 17.64 -3.83
CA PHE A 438 23.36 18.13 -3.65
C PHE A 438 23.51 19.09 -2.47
N ASP A 439 22.51 19.90 -2.18
CA ASP A 439 22.48 20.70 -0.97
C ASP A 439 22.58 19.84 0.31
N ILE A 440 21.88 18.69 0.30
CA ILE A 440 21.90 17.72 1.39
C ILE A 440 23.23 16.96 1.42
N LEU A 441 23.66 16.39 0.30
CA LEU A 441 24.87 15.57 0.20
C LEU A 441 26.13 16.35 0.56
N ARG A 442 26.25 17.62 0.16
CA ARG A 442 27.39 18.49 0.50
C ARG A 442 27.55 18.76 1.99
N ARG A 443 26.50 18.66 2.78
CA ARG A 443 26.55 18.82 4.25
C ARG A 443 26.57 17.50 5.01
N THR A 444 26.33 16.37 4.32
CA THR A 444 26.25 15.04 4.93
C THR A 444 27.50 14.21 4.66
N LEU A 445 28.05 14.29 3.43
CA LEU A 445 29.27 13.61 3.03
C LEU A 445 30.53 14.37 3.52
N ASP A 446 31.65 13.66 3.60
CA ASP A 446 32.96 14.28 3.85
C ASP A 446 33.38 15.20 2.68
N GLU A 447 34.34 16.09 2.96
CA GLU A 447 34.78 17.11 2.01
C GLU A 447 35.34 16.51 0.70
N ASP A 448 36.04 15.37 0.78
CA ASP A 448 36.61 14.70 -0.39
C ASP A 448 35.54 14.10 -1.28
N SER A 449 34.50 13.49 -0.71
CA SER A 449 33.37 12.91 -1.42
C SER A 449 32.42 13.98 -2.01
N ALA A 450 32.33 15.14 -1.36
CA ALA A 450 31.45 16.22 -1.78
C ALA A 450 32.07 17.19 -2.80
N LYS A 451 33.41 17.15 -3.02
CA LYS A 451 34.17 18.15 -3.82
C LYS A 451 33.74 18.26 -5.29
N ASP A 452 33.30 17.13 -5.89
CA ASP A 452 32.90 17.05 -7.29
C ASP A 452 31.41 17.38 -7.52
N LEU A 453 30.65 17.60 -6.43
CA LEU A 453 29.25 17.99 -6.51
C LEU A 453 29.13 19.48 -6.86
N GLU A 454 28.33 19.79 -7.89
CA GLU A 454 28.05 21.16 -8.34
C GLU A 454 27.41 21.98 -7.21
N ASP A 455 27.58 23.28 -7.26
CA ASP A 455 26.86 24.21 -6.41
C ASP A 455 25.36 24.16 -6.71
N PRO A 456 24.49 23.85 -5.73
CA PRO A 456 23.04 23.82 -5.91
C PRO A 456 22.48 25.13 -6.50
N GLU A 457 23.07 26.30 -6.15
CA GLU A 457 22.64 27.58 -6.71
C GLU A 457 22.98 27.71 -8.19
N ALA A 458 24.09 27.14 -8.66
CA ALA A 458 24.42 27.09 -10.08
C ALA A 458 23.39 26.27 -10.86
N ILE A 459 22.94 25.14 -10.29
CA ILE A 459 21.88 24.32 -10.87
C ILE A 459 20.56 25.11 -10.91
N ARG A 460 20.13 25.73 -9.81
CA ARG A 460 18.91 26.57 -9.74
C ARG A 460 18.93 27.73 -10.76
N ALA A 461 20.10 28.35 -10.94
CA ALA A 461 20.28 29.39 -11.95
C ALA A 461 20.14 28.84 -13.38
N ALA A 462 20.68 27.63 -13.65
CA ALA A 462 20.54 26.96 -14.93
C ALA A 462 19.09 26.57 -15.22
N LEU A 463 18.32 26.13 -14.21
CA LEU A 463 16.87 25.87 -14.36
C LEU A 463 16.13 27.12 -14.87
N ARG A 464 16.36 28.28 -14.24
CA ARG A 464 15.74 29.54 -14.64
C ARG A 464 16.16 30.01 -16.03
N ARG A 465 17.36 29.64 -16.47
CA ARG A 465 17.91 30.04 -17.79
C ARG A 465 17.45 29.14 -18.91
N HIS A 466 17.42 27.82 -18.72
CA HIS A 466 17.28 26.85 -19.80
C HIS A 466 15.88 26.20 -19.89
N PHE A 467 15.09 26.27 -18.84
CA PHE A 467 13.73 25.69 -18.83
C PHE A 467 12.62 26.73 -18.96
N VAL A 468 12.92 27.85 -19.60
CA VAL A 468 11.93 28.92 -19.82
C VAL A 468 11.70 29.12 -21.32
N ALA A 469 10.44 29.04 -21.74
CA ALA A 469 10.01 29.35 -23.08
C ALA A 469 9.04 30.55 -23.09
N ALA A 470 9.02 31.30 -24.19
CA ALA A 470 8.05 32.36 -24.41
C ALA A 470 6.75 31.79 -24.98
N ASP A 471 5.64 32.02 -24.27
CA ASP A 471 4.29 31.68 -24.72
C ASP A 471 3.47 32.95 -24.77
N ALA A 472 3.02 33.36 -25.98
CA ALA A 472 2.28 34.60 -26.24
C ALA A 472 2.93 35.86 -25.62
N GLY A 473 4.29 35.94 -25.66
CA GLY A 473 5.07 37.04 -25.10
C GLY A 473 5.27 37.00 -23.58
N LYS A 474 4.85 35.91 -22.92
CA LYS A 474 5.06 35.67 -21.48
C LYS A 474 5.95 34.47 -21.27
N GLN A 475 6.83 34.57 -20.30
CA GLN A 475 7.70 33.44 -19.90
C GLN A 475 6.92 32.40 -19.07
N ARG A 476 7.09 31.14 -19.44
CA ARG A 476 6.61 29.97 -18.69
C ARG A 476 7.71 28.91 -18.60
N PHE A 477 7.68 28.09 -17.56
CA PHE A 477 8.54 26.92 -17.48
C PHE A 477 8.07 25.84 -18.46
N VAL A 478 9.05 25.07 -18.97
CA VAL A 478 8.87 23.85 -19.77
C VAL A 478 9.35 22.67 -18.96
N SER A 479 8.75 21.49 -19.15
CA SER A 479 9.05 20.28 -18.37
C SER A 479 10.37 19.63 -18.77
N ALA A 480 10.79 19.77 -20.04
CA ALA A 480 12.04 19.18 -20.52
C ALA A 480 12.66 19.98 -21.68
N THR A 481 13.98 19.83 -21.87
CA THR A 481 14.76 20.48 -22.95
C THR A 481 15.93 19.60 -23.40
N ASP A 482 16.38 19.81 -24.67
CA ASP A 482 17.64 19.23 -25.20
C ASP A 482 18.79 20.25 -25.22
N LEU A 483 18.58 21.47 -24.73
CA LEU A 483 19.51 22.61 -24.80
C LEU A 483 19.84 23.09 -26.23
N ALA A 484 19.35 22.43 -27.26
CA ALA A 484 19.53 22.78 -28.67
C ALA A 484 18.31 23.50 -29.28
N GLY A 485 17.29 23.78 -28.47
CA GLY A 485 16.10 24.53 -28.86
C GLY A 485 14.79 23.73 -28.87
N HIS A 486 14.84 22.41 -28.67
CA HIS A 486 13.62 21.62 -28.51
C HIS A 486 13.23 21.58 -27.04
N THR A 487 11.95 21.85 -26.80
CA THR A 487 11.39 21.86 -25.44
C THR A 487 10.07 21.11 -25.39
N THR A 488 9.76 20.52 -24.25
CA THR A 488 8.45 19.94 -23.92
C THR A 488 7.76 20.86 -22.94
N ALA A 489 6.62 21.41 -23.33
CA ALA A 489 5.85 22.35 -22.48
C ALA A 489 4.80 21.63 -21.61
N GLU A 490 4.43 20.41 -21.99
CA GLU A 490 3.45 19.60 -21.27
C GLU A 490 3.99 19.19 -19.90
N ASP A 491 3.21 19.41 -18.84
CA ASP A 491 3.55 19.01 -17.49
C ASP A 491 3.46 17.47 -17.35
N ASP A 492 4.44 16.86 -16.71
CA ASP A 492 4.35 15.43 -16.33
C ASP A 492 3.56 15.33 -15.03
N PRO A 493 2.40 14.67 -15.01
CA PRO A 493 1.55 14.62 -13.82
C PRO A 493 2.23 14.04 -12.57
N VAL A 494 3.18 13.13 -12.75
CA VAL A 494 3.92 12.49 -11.66
C VAL A 494 5.10 13.35 -11.21
N ALA A 495 5.80 13.98 -12.17
CA ALA A 495 6.93 14.88 -11.98
C ALA A 495 6.51 16.34 -12.21
N SER A 496 5.35 16.72 -11.69
CA SER A 496 4.74 18.03 -11.96
C SER A 496 5.60 19.20 -11.49
N MET A 497 5.60 20.24 -12.29
CA MET A 497 6.21 21.54 -11.94
C MET A 497 5.62 22.16 -10.66
N LEU A 498 4.45 21.71 -10.22
CA LEU A 498 3.85 22.09 -8.92
C LEU A 498 4.73 21.73 -7.71
N TRP A 499 5.59 20.72 -7.85
CA TRP A 499 6.49 20.29 -6.78
C TRP A 499 7.72 21.20 -6.57
N LEU A 500 8.07 22.07 -7.54
CA LEU A 500 9.31 22.88 -7.52
C LEU A 500 9.54 23.66 -6.21
N PRO A 501 8.51 24.28 -5.58
CA PRO A 501 8.70 24.95 -4.30
C PRO A 501 9.02 24.01 -3.12
N LEU A 502 8.63 22.73 -3.22
CA LEU A 502 8.96 21.74 -2.18
C LEU A 502 10.46 21.39 -2.17
N TYR A 503 11.13 21.56 -3.33
CA TYR A 503 12.54 21.26 -3.51
C TYR A 503 13.43 22.54 -3.47
N ASP A 504 12.90 23.64 -2.96
CA ASP A 504 13.57 24.95 -2.92
C ASP A 504 14.14 25.41 -4.28
N ALA A 505 13.61 24.83 -5.37
CA ALA A 505 14.05 25.20 -6.72
C ALA A 505 13.47 26.53 -7.19
N MET A 506 12.25 26.86 -6.73
CA MET A 506 11.52 28.09 -7.06
C MET A 506 10.73 28.56 -5.85
N GLU A 507 10.59 29.89 -5.71
CA GLU A 507 9.66 30.44 -4.75
C GLU A 507 8.21 30.36 -5.26
N ARG A 508 7.25 30.11 -4.36
CA ARG A 508 5.81 30.17 -4.69
C ARG A 508 5.37 31.54 -5.22
N SER A 509 6.11 32.60 -4.87
CA SER A 509 5.90 33.97 -5.32
C SER A 509 6.41 34.24 -6.74
N ASP A 510 7.29 33.39 -7.30
CA ASP A 510 7.88 33.58 -8.62
C ASP A 510 6.82 33.74 -9.71
N SER A 511 6.96 34.80 -10.51
CA SER A 511 5.96 35.17 -11.50
C SER A 511 5.88 34.21 -12.69
N THR A 512 7.01 33.56 -13.05
CA THR A 512 7.07 32.56 -14.11
C THR A 512 6.44 31.26 -13.64
N TYR A 513 6.77 30.83 -12.39
CA TYR A 513 6.14 29.68 -11.74
C TYR A 513 4.62 29.84 -11.67
N ARG A 514 4.11 30.97 -11.14
CA ARG A 514 2.67 31.24 -11.05
C ARG A 514 1.96 31.18 -12.38
N ARG A 515 2.58 31.71 -13.45
CA ARG A 515 2.01 31.65 -14.81
C ARG A 515 1.98 30.20 -15.34
N THR A 516 3.03 29.44 -15.07
CA THR A 516 3.12 28.04 -15.48
C THR A 516 2.04 27.21 -14.82
N VAL A 517 1.94 27.29 -13.49
CA VAL A 517 0.95 26.54 -12.69
C VAL A 517 -0.50 26.91 -13.05
N LYS A 518 -0.78 28.18 -13.31
CA LYS A 518 -2.12 28.63 -13.75
C LYS A 518 -2.53 28.07 -15.11
N GLY A 519 -1.57 27.66 -15.94
CA GLY A 519 -1.80 27.02 -17.24
C GLY A 519 -1.84 25.50 -17.19
N ALA A 520 -1.38 24.88 -16.11
CA ALA A 520 -1.48 23.45 -15.89
C ALA A 520 -2.96 23.07 -15.72
N GLY A 521 -3.45 22.20 -16.60
CA GLY A 521 -4.88 21.89 -16.74
C GLY A 521 -5.58 21.52 -15.42
N SER A 522 -6.84 21.91 -15.32
CA SER A 522 -7.67 21.73 -14.13
C SER A 522 -8.40 20.38 -14.07
N THR A 523 -8.27 19.53 -15.09
CA THR A 523 -9.02 18.27 -15.17
C THR A 523 -8.30 17.18 -14.40
N PRO A 524 -8.87 16.68 -13.30
CA PRO A 524 -8.25 15.58 -12.55
C PRO A 524 -8.31 14.30 -13.39
N ARG A 525 -7.16 13.82 -13.84
CA ARG A 525 -7.01 12.52 -14.50
C ARG A 525 -6.06 11.61 -13.73
N GLU A 526 -5.00 12.18 -13.17
CA GLU A 526 -3.96 11.47 -12.45
C GLU A 526 -3.89 11.96 -11.02
N LEU A 527 -4.01 11.03 -10.08
CA LEU A 527 -4.13 11.36 -8.66
C LEU A 527 -2.83 11.97 -8.11
N ALA A 528 -1.66 11.54 -8.61
CA ALA A 528 -0.37 12.15 -8.24
C ALA A 528 -0.35 13.66 -8.52
N HIS A 529 -0.90 14.09 -9.65
CA HIS A 529 -1.03 15.51 -9.98
C HIS A 529 -1.98 16.23 -9.02
N GLN A 530 -3.08 15.59 -8.59
CA GLN A 530 -3.97 16.18 -7.57
C GLN A 530 -3.27 16.30 -6.21
N CYS A 531 -2.40 15.35 -5.84
CA CYS A 531 -1.56 15.46 -4.65
C CYS A 531 -0.59 16.66 -4.76
N ALA A 532 0.02 16.88 -5.92
CA ALA A 532 0.86 18.06 -6.16
C ALA A 532 0.07 19.37 -6.03
N ARG A 533 -1.16 19.42 -6.56
CA ARG A 533 -2.07 20.58 -6.44
C ARG A 533 -2.50 20.88 -5.00
N LEU A 534 -2.53 19.87 -4.10
CA LEU A 534 -2.75 20.11 -2.66
C LEU A 534 -1.72 21.05 -2.05
N LEU A 535 -0.49 21.04 -2.57
CA LEU A 535 0.59 21.91 -2.10
C LEU A 535 0.69 23.21 -2.88
N GLY A 536 -0.18 23.40 -3.88
CA GLY A 536 -0.26 24.58 -4.74
C GLY A 536 -1.26 25.63 -4.26
N PRO A 537 -1.51 26.67 -5.06
CA PRO A 537 -2.42 27.78 -4.70
C PRO A 537 -3.91 27.39 -4.66
N GLU A 538 -4.27 26.17 -5.13
CA GLU A 538 -5.66 25.68 -5.18
C GLU A 538 -5.97 24.63 -4.11
N SER A 539 -5.16 24.54 -3.06
CA SER A 539 -5.19 23.52 -2.01
C SER A 539 -6.60 23.27 -1.44
N THR A 540 -7.32 24.32 -1.03
CA THR A 540 -8.67 24.20 -0.48
C THR A 540 -9.67 23.56 -1.46
N ALA A 541 -9.65 23.94 -2.73
CA ALA A 541 -10.54 23.37 -3.75
C ALA A 541 -10.22 21.90 -4.02
N VAL A 542 -8.94 21.53 -3.97
CA VAL A 542 -8.48 20.15 -4.15
C VAL A 542 -8.86 19.28 -2.95
N LEU A 543 -8.73 19.78 -1.71
CA LEU A 543 -9.20 19.08 -0.51
C LEU A 543 -10.70 18.80 -0.60
N GLU A 544 -11.49 19.78 -1.02
CA GLU A 544 -12.93 19.62 -1.18
C GLU A 544 -13.28 18.61 -2.30
N TRP A 545 -12.47 18.54 -3.35
CA TRP A 545 -12.61 17.52 -4.38
C TRP A 545 -12.32 16.12 -3.81
N PHE A 546 -11.23 15.92 -3.03
CA PHE A 546 -10.90 14.63 -2.40
C PHE A 546 -11.99 14.13 -1.43
N ARG A 547 -12.68 15.03 -0.74
CA ARG A 547 -13.81 14.67 0.14
C ARG A 547 -14.97 14.02 -0.60
N ARG A 548 -15.14 14.35 -1.90
CA ARG A 548 -16.25 13.85 -2.74
C ARG A 548 -15.83 12.74 -3.68
N ALA A 549 -14.55 12.62 -3.95
CA ALA A 549 -14.01 11.62 -4.86
C ALA A 549 -14.26 10.20 -4.34
N GLN A 550 -14.87 9.35 -5.18
CA GLN A 550 -15.16 7.97 -4.80
C GLN A 550 -13.91 7.10 -4.77
N LEU A 551 -12.92 7.41 -5.60
CA LEU A 551 -11.69 6.65 -5.78
C LEU A 551 -11.98 5.16 -6.06
N ASP A 552 -11.07 4.25 -5.70
CA ASP A 552 -11.34 2.81 -5.69
C ASP A 552 -11.79 2.40 -4.28
N GLN A 553 -13.10 2.41 -4.04
CA GLN A 553 -13.70 2.14 -2.71
C GLN A 553 -13.15 3.07 -1.60
N GLY A 554 -12.74 4.28 -1.99
CA GLY A 554 -12.11 5.26 -1.11
C GLY A 554 -10.61 5.07 -0.94
N TYR A 555 -9.95 4.22 -1.72
CA TYR A 555 -8.49 4.12 -1.82
C TYR A 555 -7.97 4.78 -3.10
N ALA A 556 -6.71 5.19 -3.10
CA ALA A 556 -6.10 5.85 -4.25
C ALA A 556 -6.13 4.97 -5.51
N ALA A 557 -6.28 5.61 -6.66
CA ALA A 557 -6.16 5.01 -7.98
C ALA A 557 -5.24 5.88 -8.84
N GLU A 558 -4.44 5.27 -9.70
CA GLU A 558 -3.49 6.03 -10.53
C GLU A 558 -4.22 6.99 -11.49
N ILE A 559 -5.22 6.46 -12.19
CA ILE A 559 -6.06 7.23 -13.12
C ILE A 559 -7.49 7.30 -12.61
N VAL A 560 -8.05 8.51 -12.61
CA VAL A 560 -9.41 8.78 -12.16
C VAL A 560 -10.20 9.59 -13.20
N THR A 561 -11.52 9.54 -13.10
CA THR A 561 -12.43 10.43 -13.85
C THR A 561 -12.45 11.83 -13.22
N GLN A 562 -13.14 12.76 -13.87
CA GLN A 562 -13.28 14.14 -13.38
C GLN A 562 -13.97 14.21 -12.01
N ASP A 563 -14.88 13.30 -11.71
CA ASP A 563 -15.56 13.19 -10.42
C ASP A 563 -14.81 12.34 -9.39
N GLY A 564 -13.60 11.87 -9.73
CA GLY A 564 -12.72 11.11 -8.85
C GLY A 564 -13.01 9.61 -8.78
N THR A 565 -13.83 9.05 -9.69
CA THR A 565 -14.03 7.60 -9.76
C THR A 565 -12.79 6.93 -10.36
N ALA A 566 -12.32 5.84 -9.76
CA ALA A 566 -11.18 5.09 -10.25
C ALA A 566 -11.43 4.51 -11.65
N GLN A 567 -10.48 4.72 -12.56
CA GLN A 567 -10.50 4.15 -13.90
C GLN A 567 -9.47 3.04 -14.07
N LEU A 568 -8.25 3.27 -13.60
CA LEU A 568 -7.14 2.34 -13.78
C LEU A 568 -6.27 2.28 -12.52
N ASN A 569 -5.70 1.11 -12.26
CA ASN A 569 -4.81 0.83 -11.15
C ASN A 569 -5.36 1.35 -9.79
N GLY A 570 -6.56 0.88 -9.44
CA GLY A 570 -7.15 1.12 -8.12
C GLY A 570 -6.39 0.40 -7.01
N GLY A 571 -6.61 0.84 -5.76
CA GLY A 571 -5.95 0.26 -4.60
C GLY A 571 -4.44 0.50 -4.57
N ASP A 572 -3.98 1.67 -5.01
CA ASP A 572 -2.58 2.06 -5.00
C ASP A 572 -2.15 2.54 -3.61
N ALA A 573 -1.37 1.72 -2.92
CA ALA A 573 -0.97 2.01 -1.55
C ALA A 573 0.14 3.08 -1.47
N SER A 574 1.08 3.10 -2.41
CA SER A 574 2.10 4.15 -2.44
C SER A 574 1.48 5.53 -2.70
N LEU A 575 0.55 5.59 -3.64
CA LEU A 575 -0.17 6.82 -3.94
C LEU A 575 -1.13 7.24 -2.80
N SER A 576 -1.68 6.27 -2.05
CA SER A 576 -2.39 6.55 -0.80
C SER A 576 -1.46 7.19 0.24
N GLY A 577 -0.23 6.72 0.36
CA GLY A 577 0.79 7.33 1.21
C GLY A 577 1.07 8.78 0.82
N LEU A 578 1.27 9.05 -0.48
CA LEU A 578 1.45 10.40 -1.00
C LEU A 578 0.27 11.31 -0.65
N LEU A 579 -0.96 10.83 -0.86
CA LEU A 579 -2.17 11.60 -0.55
C LEU A 579 -2.27 11.92 0.96
N ALA A 580 -2.06 10.93 1.82
CA ALA A 580 -2.10 11.14 3.27
C ALA A 580 -1.06 12.17 3.72
N TRP A 581 0.18 12.05 3.23
CA TRP A 581 1.25 12.98 3.56
C TRP A 581 0.98 14.38 3.01
N CYS A 582 0.57 14.53 1.74
CA CYS A 582 0.27 15.84 1.15
C CYS A 582 -0.87 16.55 1.88
N ALA A 583 -1.94 15.82 2.25
CA ALA A 583 -3.05 16.40 3.00
C ALA A 583 -2.62 16.83 4.40
N TRP A 584 -1.83 16.01 5.09
CA TRP A 584 -1.27 16.36 6.40
C TRP A 584 -0.33 17.57 6.31
N TYR A 585 0.60 17.58 5.34
CA TYR A 585 1.58 18.63 5.13
C TYR A 585 0.92 19.97 4.76
N ALA A 586 -0.13 19.95 3.94
CA ALA A 586 -0.87 21.16 3.57
C ALA A 586 -1.44 21.88 4.81
N VAL A 587 -1.95 21.13 5.77
CA VAL A 587 -2.51 21.71 7.02
C VAL A 587 -1.43 22.16 7.97
N HIS A 588 -0.43 21.34 8.25
CA HIS A 588 0.54 21.60 9.33
C HIS A 588 1.69 22.50 8.90
N ALA A 589 2.25 22.30 7.71
CA ALA A 589 3.42 23.04 7.26
C ALA A 589 3.06 24.29 6.48
N LEU A 590 1.96 24.29 5.73
CA LEU A 590 1.54 25.42 4.92
C LEU A 590 0.48 26.29 5.59
N GLY A 591 -0.10 25.82 6.70
CA GLY A 591 -1.15 26.53 7.44
C GLY A 591 -2.45 26.68 6.63
N GLU A 592 -2.66 25.82 5.63
CA GLU A 592 -3.90 25.81 4.85
C GLU A 592 -5.06 25.38 5.79
N ARG A 593 -6.10 26.16 5.81
CA ARG A 593 -7.33 25.82 6.53
C ARG A 593 -8.34 25.28 5.54
N PRO A 594 -8.83 24.05 5.73
CA PRO A 594 -9.85 23.45 4.88
C PRO A 594 -11.17 24.21 4.91
#